data_d479cc7259ebf9ac1fe9feb201b7d90c
#
_entry.id   d479cc7259ebf9ac1fe9feb201b7d90c
#
_cell.length_a   1.000
_cell.length_b   1.000
_cell.length_c   1.000
_cell.angle_alpha   90.00
_cell.angle_beta   90.00
_cell.angle_gamma   90.00
#
_symmetry.space_group_name_H-M   'P 1'
#
loop_
_entity.id
_entity.type
_entity.pdbx_description
1 polymer ?
#
loop_
_entity_poly.entity_id
_entity_poly.type
_entity_poly.pdbx_seq_one_letter_code
_entity_poly.pdbx_strand_id
1 'polypeptide(L)'
;NLTYGGGSPILFQHLFWFIGRYIVQKLARAGYRVRVAIRRPNEAIFLKTYGMVGQVEPVLCNIRNEDSIRNAMLGAEAVINCVGILESVGKNKFVEVQHKGADFVSRIASELGVKKLVHISAIGADINSKSKYASSKGLGEASIIKNFSNAVILRPSIVFGFEDKFFNRFASMARLSPILPIVGGNTKFQPVYVDDVARAAFLGINNDIQPGVYELGGPEVVSFTELMRRMLNIILRRRLIVNMPFWIAKLVGTGFDLGNAISLGIIRGP
;
A
#
# COMPACT_ATOMS: atom_id res chain seq x y z
N ASN A 1 -2.64 32.17 -12.44
CA ASN A 1 -2.94 32.44 -11.02
C ASN A 1 -3.55 31.17 -10.41
N LEU A 2 -2.71 30.25 -9.95
CA LEU A 2 -3.12 29.12 -9.12
C LEU A 2 -3.38 29.68 -7.72
N THR A 3 -4.63 30.03 -7.44
CA THR A 3 -5.09 30.29 -6.08
C THR A 3 -5.02 28.96 -5.32
N TYR A 4 -4.08 28.87 -4.38
CA TYR A 4 -4.05 27.80 -3.39
C TYR A 4 -5.36 27.82 -2.60
N GLY A 5 -6.27 26.91 -2.90
CA GLY A 5 -7.46 26.69 -2.10
C GLY A 5 -7.03 26.39 -0.66
N GLY A 6 -7.74 26.95 0.31
CA GLY A 6 -7.31 27.03 1.73
C GLY A 6 -7.17 25.74 2.49
N GLY A 7 -7.35 24.58 1.89
CA GLY A 7 -7.20 23.27 2.52
C GLY A 7 -6.07 22.41 1.93
N SER A 8 -5.51 21.53 2.75
CA SER A 8 -4.43 20.64 2.34
C SER A 8 -4.94 19.21 2.25
N PRO A 9 -4.74 18.50 1.14
CA PRO A 9 -4.97 17.06 1.12
C PRO A 9 -4.03 16.37 2.11
N ILE A 10 -4.55 15.36 2.79
CA ILE A 10 -3.80 14.54 3.74
C ILE A 10 -3.62 13.15 3.16
N LEU A 11 -2.39 12.67 3.23
CA LEU A 11 -2.05 11.31 2.91
C LEU A 11 -1.73 10.53 4.19
N PHE A 12 -2.50 9.50 4.49
CA PHE A 12 -2.15 8.56 5.55
C PHE A 12 -1.23 7.49 4.97
N GLN A 13 -0.01 7.42 5.48
CA GLN A 13 0.98 6.41 5.11
C GLN A 13 1.33 5.50 6.28
N HIS A 14 1.18 4.20 6.05
CA HIS A 14 1.73 3.19 6.92
C HIS A 14 2.22 2.01 6.08
N LEU A 15 3.46 1.58 6.24
CA LEU A 15 4.16 0.47 5.59
C LEU A 15 4.26 0.50 4.03
N PHE A 16 3.31 1.08 3.31
CA PHE A 16 3.40 1.25 1.86
C PHE A 16 4.02 2.61 1.50
N TRP A 17 5.28 2.83 1.93
CA TRP A 17 6.11 3.95 1.46
C TRP A 17 6.15 4.05 -0.06
N PHE A 18 5.92 2.93 -0.70
CA PHE A 18 6.02 2.75 -2.12
C PHE A 18 4.96 3.56 -2.89
N ILE A 19 3.66 3.26 -2.74
CA ILE A 19 2.61 3.98 -3.49
C ILE A 19 2.49 5.44 -3.03
N GLY A 20 2.51 5.65 -1.72
CA GLY A 20 2.28 6.97 -1.14
C GLY A 20 3.30 8.02 -1.57
N ARG A 21 4.58 7.68 -1.77
CA ARG A 21 5.59 8.64 -2.23
C ARG A 21 5.30 9.18 -3.63
N TYR A 22 4.80 8.34 -4.54
CA TYR A 22 4.40 8.75 -5.89
C TYR A 22 3.15 9.63 -5.85
N ILE A 23 2.20 9.34 -4.95
CA ILE A 23 1.03 10.18 -4.74
C ILE A 23 1.46 11.57 -4.21
N VAL A 24 2.31 11.63 -3.18
CA VAL A 24 2.86 12.90 -2.67
C VAL A 24 3.52 13.70 -3.77
N GLN A 25 4.35 13.04 -4.60
CA GLN A 25 5.05 13.70 -5.69
C GLN A 25 4.07 14.31 -6.71
N LYS A 26 3.02 13.56 -7.09
CA LYS A 26 2.01 14.06 -8.03
C LYS A 26 1.23 15.23 -7.45
N LEU A 27 0.78 15.14 -6.20
CA LEU A 27 0.05 16.21 -5.52
C LEU A 27 0.91 17.46 -5.38
N ALA A 28 2.17 17.31 -4.95
CA ALA A 28 3.08 18.43 -4.80
C ALA A 28 3.37 19.13 -6.13
N ARG A 29 3.63 18.37 -7.21
CA ARG A 29 3.84 18.91 -8.56
C ARG A 29 2.59 19.61 -9.12
N ALA A 30 1.40 19.18 -8.71
CA ALA A 30 0.14 19.83 -9.08
C ALA A 30 -0.19 21.05 -8.20
N GLY A 31 0.71 21.45 -7.29
CA GLY A 31 0.55 22.64 -6.46
C GLY A 31 -0.18 22.44 -5.13
N TYR A 32 -0.58 21.22 -4.78
CA TYR A 32 -1.24 20.95 -3.50
C TYR A 32 -0.27 21.06 -2.32
N ARG A 33 -0.75 21.59 -1.20
CA ARG A 33 -0.07 21.40 0.09
C ARG A 33 -0.42 20.01 0.60
N VAL A 34 0.59 19.21 0.96
CA VAL A 34 0.39 17.82 1.36
C VAL A 34 0.85 17.59 2.77
N ARG A 35 -0.05 17.17 3.64
CA ARG A 35 0.27 16.70 4.98
C ARG A 35 0.40 15.18 4.95
N VAL A 36 1.58 14.68 5.31
CA VAL A 36 1.89 13.24 5.29
C VAL A 36 1.79 12.68 6.71
N ALA A 37 0.64 12.05 7.01
CA ALA A 37 0.34 11.49 8.32
C ALA A 37 1.03 10.13 8.51
N ILE A 38 2.07 10.07 9.35
CA ILE A 38 2.94 8.90 9.50
C ILE A 38 3.40 8.72 10.95
N ARG A 39 3.69 7.47 11.35
CA ARG A 39 4.14 7.16 12.71
C ARG A 39 5.53 7.71 13.06
N ARG A 40 6.39 7.88 12.08
CA ARG A 40 7.77 8.36 12.25
C ARG A 40 8.05 9.45 11.22
N PRO A 41 7.70 10.72 11.50
CA PRO A 41 7.87 11.82 10.55
C PRO A 41 9.31 11.98 10.04
N ASN A 42 10.29 11.68 10.86
CA ASN A 42 11.71 11.77 10.48
C ASN A 42 12.09 10.84 9.32
N GLU A 43 11.43 9.68 9.18
CA GLU A 43 11.64 8.77 8.06
C GLU A 43 11.06 9.32 6.75
N ALA A 44 10.18 10.34 6.81
CA ALA A 44 9.47 10.94 5.68
C ALA A 44 10.07 12.29 5.23
N ILE A 45 11.15 12.76 5.84
CA ILE A 45 11.75 14.08 5.54
C ILE A 45 12.11 14.20 4.05
N PHE A 46 12.56 13.14 3.42
CA PHE A 46 12.91 13.13 1.99
C PHE A 46 11.72 13.52 1.08
N LEU A 47 10.46 13.33 1.53
CA LEU A 47 9.29 13.74 0.76
C LEU A 47 9.17 15.26 0.61
N LYS A 48 9.80 16.05 1.49
CA LYS A 48 9.84 17.50 1.38
C LYS A 48 10.52 17.98 0.09
N THR A 49 11.42 17.17 -0.46
CA THR A 49 12.11 17.49 -1.73
C THR A 49 11.22 17.36 -2.97
N TYR A 50 10.00 16.81 -2.84
CA TYR A 50 9.07 16.65 -3.96
C TYR A 50 8.27 17.91 -4.28
N GLY A 51 8.28 18.91 -3.38
CA GLY A 51 7.58 20.18 -3.55
C GLY A 51 8.41 21.39 -3.11
N MET A 52 7.77 22.53 -3.11
CA MET A 52 8.36 23.79 -2.60
C MET A 52 8.51 23.73 -1.07
N VAL A 53 9.31 24.64 -0.53
CA VAL A 53 9.49 24.77 0.93
C VAL A 53 8.13 24.97 1.63
N GLY A 54 7.84 24.13 2.63
CA GLY A 54 6.58 24.15 3.37
C GLY A 54 5.38 23.52 2.66
N GLN A 55 5.53 23.02 1.44
CA GLN A 55 4.45 22.41 0.68
C GLN A 55 4.14 20.96 1.12
N VAL A 56 5.16 20.19 1.49
CA VAL A 56 5.01 18.81 1.97
C VAL A 56 5.45 18.74 3.43
N GLU A 57 4.52 18.35 4.30
CA GLU A 57 4.70 18.33 5.74
C GLU A 57 4.45 16.94 6.33
N PRO A 58 5.48 16.19 6.72
CA PRO A 58 5.32 14.98 7.51
C PRO A 58 4.85 15.32 8.94
N VAL A 59 3.74 14.67 9.37
CA VAL A 59 3.16 14.86 10.72
C VAL A 59 3.02 13.52 11.42
N LEU A 60 3.16 13.55 12.75
CA LEU A 60 2.99 12.36 13.57
C LEU A 60 1.52 11.89 13.55
N CYS A 61 1.29 10.65 13.13
CA CYS A 61 -0.03 10.05 13.18
C CYS A 61 0.04 8.54 13.37
N ASN A 62 -0.82 8.02 14.23
CA ASN A 62 -1.01 6.59 14.42
C ASN A 62 -2.43 6.21 14.00
N ILE A 63 -2.56 5.41 12.93
CA ILE A 63 -3.85 4.96 12.36
C ILE A 63 -4.74 4.19 13.36
N ARG A 64 -4.21 3.72 14.47
CA ARG A 64 -4.92 3.01 15.54
C ARG A 64 -5.38 3.92 16.68
N ASN A 65 -5.17 5.22 16.56
CA ASN A 65 -5.53 6.22 17.58
C ASN A 65 -6.35 7.32 16.90
N GLU A 66 -7.62 7.44 17.31
CA GLU A 66 -8.58 8.37 16.72
C GLU A 66 -8.17 9.84 16.89
N ASP A 67 -7.70 10.22 18.08
CA ASP A 67 -7.28 11.60 18.34
C ASP A 67 -6.10 11.98 17.46
N SER A 68 -5.17 11.04 17.26
CA SER A 68 -4.01 11.23 16.37
C SER A 68 -4.45 11.44 14.91
N ILE A 69 -5.46 10.68 14.45
CA ILE A 69 -6.03 10.83 13.11
C ILE A 69 -6.76 12.17 13.00
N ARG A 70 -7.61 12.50 13.98
CA ARG A 70 -8.38 13.73 14.02
C ARG A 70 -7.46 14.95 13.96
N ASN A 71 -6.45 15.01 14.82
CA ASN A 71 -5.48 16.12 14.85
C ASN A 71 -4.72 16.25 13.52
N ALA A 72 -4.30 15.14 12.92
CA ALA A 72 -3.65 15.15 11.61
C ALA A 72 -4.60 15.64 10.51
N MET A 73 -5.91 15.39 10.62
CA MET A 73 -6.91 15.67 9.59
C MET A 73 -7.53 17.07 9.69
N LEU A 74 -7.32 17.82 10.79
CA LEU A 74 -7.86 19.16 10.95
C LEU A 74 -7.52 20.07 9.77
N GLY A 75 -8.56 20.68 9.17
CA GLY A 75 -8.43 21.58 8.02
C GLY A 75 -8.10 20.91 6.69
N ALA A 76 -8.21 19.58 6.59
CA ALA A 76 -8.03 18.86 5.34
C ALA A 76 -9.27 19.02 4.44
N GLU A 77 -9.07 19.27 3.16
CA GLU A 77 -10.14 19.22 2.15
C GLU A 77 -10.31 17.84 1.55
N ALA A 78 -9.22 17.08 1.46
CA ALA A 78 -9.20 15.75 0.89
C ALA A 78 -8.30 14.80 1.68
N VAL A 79 -8.63 13.52 1.67
CA VAL A 79 -7.88 12.48 2.37
C VAL A 79 -7.58 11.33 1.41
N ILE A 80 -6.34 10.85 1.43
CA ILE A 80 -5.95 9.62 0.73
C ILE A 80 -5.45 8.62 1.77
N ASN A 81 -6.15 7.52 1.93
CA ASN A 81 -5.76 6.45 2.84
C ASN A 81 -4.99 5.36 2.10
N CYS A 82 -3.67 5.36 2.23
CA CYS A 82 -2.78 4.34 1.68
C CYS A 82 -2.36 3.30 2.72
N VAL A 83 -2.99 3.27 3.89
CA VAL A 83 -2.58 2.37 4.97
C VAL A 83 -2.91 0.92 4.63
N GLY A 84 -1.89 0.08 4.69
CA GLY A 84 -2.02 -1.35 4.53
C GLY A 84 -0.79 -2.07 5.07
N ILE A 85 -0.99 -3.29 5.54
CA ILE A 85 0.08 -4.19 5.98
C ILE A 85 -0.05 -5.51 5.22
N LEU A 86 1.08 -6.16 4.94
CA LEU A 86 1.10 -7.48 4.29
C LEU A 86 1.20 -8.60 5.31
N GLU A 87 1.64 -8.29 6.53
CA GLU A 87 1.87 -9.24 7.62
C GLU A 87 1.31 -8.68 8.93
N SER A 88 0.77 -9.57 9.76
CA SER A 88 0.31 -9.24 11.11
C SER A 88 1.45 -9.45 12.11
N VAL A 89 2.03 -8.36 12.64
CA VAL A 89 3.12 -8.43 13.62
C VAL A 89 2.78 -7.60 14.86
N GLY A 90 2.84 -8.21 16.02
CA GLY A 90 2.60 -7.55 17.31
C GLY A 90 1.24 -6.85 17.37
N LYS A 91 1.23 -5.55 17.68
CA LYS A 91 0.01 -4.72 17.75
C LYS A 91 -0.54 -4.34 16.37
N ASN A 92 0.22 -4.55 15.27
CA ASN A 92 -0.22 -4.27 13.91
C ASN A 92 -0.90 -5.52 13.31
N LYS A 93 -2.13 -5.79 13.74
CA LYS A 93 -2.95 -6.86 13.19
C LYS A 93 -3.77 -6.32 11.99
N PHE A 94 -4.11 -7.20 11.05
CA PHE A 94 -4.93 -6.82 9.89
C PHE A 94 -6.20 -6.08 10.28
N VAL A 95 -6.94 -6.60 11.27
CA VAL A 95 -8.18 -5.98 11.74
C VAL A 95 -7.93 -4.57 12.30
N GLU A 96 -6.88 -4.39 13.09
CA GLU A 96 -6.60 -3.09 13.73
C GLU A 96 -6.17 -2.02 12.73
N VAL A 97 -5.45 -2.41 11.69
CA VAL A 97 -4.84 -1.46 10.74
C VAL A 97 -5.71 -1.26 9.50
N GLN A 98 -6.20 -2.37 8.90
CA GLN A 98 -6.90 -2.32 7.62
C GLN A 98 -8.41 -2.12 7.78
N HIS A 99 -9.03 -2.68 8.83
CA HIS A 99 -10.46 -2.50 9.09
C HIS A 99 -10.70 -1.30 9.99
N LYS A 100 -10.32 -1.37 11.30
CA LYS A 100 -10.58 -0.28 12.25
C LYS A 100 -9.91 1.03 11.83
N GLY A 101 -8.67 0.97 11.30
CA GLY A 101 -8.00 2.15 10.80
C GLY A 101 -8.74 2.83 9.63
N ALA A 102 -9.31 2.04 8.71
CA ALA A 102 -10.13 2.57 7.63
C ALA A 102 -11.47 3.15 8.15
N ASP A 103 -12.09 2.48 9.14
CA ASP A 103 -13.29 2.97 9.82
C ASP A 103 -13.04 4.34 10.48
N PHE A 104 -11.98 4.46 11.29
CA PHE A 104 -11.62 5.73 11.93
C PHE A 104 -11.38 6.85 10.92
N VAL A 105 -10.60 6.57 9.86
CA VAL A 105 -10.30 7.56 8.82
C VAL A 105 -11.57 8.04 8.15
N SER A 106 -12.45 7.14 7.74
CA SER A 106 -13.67 7.50 7.00
C SER A 106 -14.69 8.23 7.88
N ARG A 107 -14.86 7.79 9.13
CA ARG A 107 -15.77 8.42 10.09
C ARG A 107 -15.28 9.82 10.44
N ILE A 108 -14.02 9.99 10.81
CA ILE A 108 -13.44 11.28 11.14
C ILE A 108 -13.44 12.22 9.93
N ALA A 109 -13.18 11.71 8.72
CA ALA A 109 -13.28 12.51 7.50
C ALA A 109 -14.71 13.05 7.29
N SER A 110 -15.73 12.23 7.52
CA SER A 110 -17.13 12.64 7.46
C SER A 110 -17.47 13.71 8.51
N GLU A 111 -17.06 13.47 9.78
CA GLU A 111 -17.29 14.41 10.90
C GLU A 111 -16.64 15.77 10.69
N LEU A 112 -15.44 15.81 10.07
CA LEU A 112 -14.71 17.05 9.80
C LEU A 112 -15.09 17.72 8.47
N GLY A 113 -16.07 17.19 7.75
CA GLY A 113 -16.55 17.76 6.49
C GLY A 113 -15.51 17.67 5.35
N VAL A 114 -14.65 16.66 5.36
CA VAL A 114 -13.73 16.39 4.25
C VAL A 114 -14.51 16.17 2.96
N LYS A 115 -14.09 16.80 1.88
CA LYS A 115 -14.83 16.77 0.61
C LYS A 115 -14.56 15.51 -0.21
N LYS A 116 -13.35 14.94 -0.10
CA LYS A 116 -12.88 13.81 -0.90
C LYS A 116 -12.12 12.79 -0.06
N LEU A 117 -12.46 11.53 -0.25
CA LEU A 117 -11.76 10.40 0.34
C LEU A 117 -11.39 9.39 -0.74
N VAL A 118 -10.10 9.13 -0.90
CA VAL A 118 -9.58 8.04 -1.73
C VAL A 118 -8.97 6.97 -0.82
N HIS A 119 -9.31 5.72 -1.05
CA HIS A 119 -8.76 4.59 -0.29
C HIS A 119 -8.05 3.59 -1.21
N ILE A 120 -6.81 3.26 -0.86
CA ILE A 120 -6.05 2.22 -1.55
C ILE A 120 -6.31 0.88 -0.87
N SER A 121 -7.14 0.07 -1.53
CA SER A 121 -7.43 -1.30 -1.15
C SER A 121 -6.51 -2.30 -1.86
N ALA A 122 -7.02 -3.44 -2.27
CA ALA A 122 -6.33 -4.42 -3.10
C ALA A 122 -7.33 -5.25 -3.89
N ILE A 123 -6.92 -5.74 -5.05
CA ILE A 123 -7.72 -6.72 -5.81
C ILE A 123 -8.00 -7.95 -4.96
N GLY A 124 -9.20 -8.50 -5.06
CA GLY A 124 -9.65 -9.64 -4.25
C GLY A 124 -10.04 -9.30 -2.82
N ALA A 125 -10.21 -8.01 -2.46
CA ALA A 125 -10.82 -7.60 -1.19
C ALA A 125 -12.26 -8.12 -1.12
N ASP A 126 -12.54 -8.97 -0.12
CA ASP A 126 -13.85 -9.62 0.07
C ASP A 126 -14.06 -9.95 1.55
N ILE A 127 -15.18 -9.49 2.10
CA ILE A 127 -15.54 -9.69 3.51
C ILE A 127 -15.60 -11.18 3.87
N ASN A 128 -16.09 -12.01 2.96
CA ASN A 128 -16.28 -13.44 3.14
C ASN A 128 -15.04 -14.29 2.83
N SER A 129 -13.93 -13.67 2.47
CA SER A 129 -12.70 -14.38 2.13
C SER A 129 -12.14 -15.15 3.31
N LYS A 130 -11.65 -16.38 3.06
CA LYS A 130 -10.89 -17.17 4.04
C LYS A 130 -9.51 -16.53 4.36
N SER A 131 -9.01 -15.68 3.50
CA SER A 131 -7.78 -14.93 3.71
C SER A 131 -8.03 -13.78 4.68
N LYS A 132 -7.36 -13.78 5.84
CA LYS A 132 -7.44 -12.69 6.83
C LYS A 132 -7.07 -11.33 6.23
N TYR A 133 -6.15 -11.31 5.27
CA TYR A 133 -5.77 -10.10 4.54
C TYR A 133 -6.93 -9.59 3.68
N ALA A 134 -7.47 -10.44 2.79
CA ALA A 134 -8.56 -10.05 1.88
C ALA A 134 -9.85 -9.69 2.64
N SER A 135 -10.19 -10.46 3.69
CA SER A 135 -11.34 -10.17 4.54
C SER A 135 -11.20 -8.83 5.27
N SER A 136 -10.02 -8.53 5.84
CA SER A 136 -9.81 -7.23 6.52
C SER A 136 -9.85 -6.03 5.56
N LYS A 137 -9.40 -6.21 4.31
CA LYS A 137 -9.54 -5.18 3.27
C LYS A 137 -11.02 -4.97 2.91
N GLY A 138 -11.78 -6.05 2.68
CA GLY A 138 -13.22 -5.96 2.41
C GLY A 138 -14.01 -5.29 3.53
N LEU A 139 -13.71 -5.63 4.80
CA LEU A 139 -14.31 -4.96 5.96
C LEU A 139 -13.95 -3.47 6.03
N GLY A 140 -12.69 -3.11 5.71
CA GLY A 140 -12.28 -1.71 5.63
C GLY A 140 -13.04 -0.93 4.56
N GLU A 141 -13.21 -1.51 3.37
CA GLU A 141 -14.01 -0.91 2.29
C GLU A 141 -15.47 -0.71 2.70
N ALA A 142 -16.07 -1.71 3.34
CA ALA A 142 -17.45 -1.62 3.83
C ALA A 142 -17.63 -0.49 4.85
N SER A 143 -16.66 -0.32 5.78
CA SER A 143 -16.67 0.78 6.74
C SER A 143 -16.54 2.13 6.03
N ILE A 144 -15.69 2.25 5.02
CA ILE A 144 -15.53 3.48 4.25
C ILE A 144 -16.82 3.84 3.52
N ILE A 145 -17.43 2.90 2.80
CA ILE A 145 -18.68 3.14 2.07
C ILE A 145 -19.80 3.56 3.01
N LYS A 146 -19.87 2.92 4.20
CA LYS A 146 -20.86 3.24 5.24
C LYS A 146 -20.70 4.66 5.79
N ASN A 147 -19.46 5.08 6.07
CA ASN A 147 -19.18 6.35 6.76
C ASN A 147 -18.99 7.52 5.79
N PHE A 148 -18.58 7.24 4.54
CA PHE A 148 -18.25 8.24 3.53
C PHE A 148 -18.67 7.74 2.14
N SER A 149 -19.94 7.89 1.79
CA SER A 149 -20.56 7.33 0.57
C SER A 149 -19.92 7.79 -0.74
N ASN A 150 -19.31 8.98 -0.74
CA ASN A 150 -18.65 9.58 -1.91
C ASN A 150 -17.16 9.21 -2.02
N ALA A 151 -16.73 8.13 -1.37
CA ALA A 151 -15.35 7.67 -1.46
C ALA A 151 -15.02 7.02 -2.81
N VAL A 152 -13.76 7.19 -3.24
CA VAL A 152 -13.16 6.45 -4.33
C VAL A 152 -12.28 5.35 -3.73
N ILE A 153 -12.58 4.10 -4.02
CA ILE A 153 -11.83 2.94 -3.55
C ILE A 153 -11.07 2.34 -4.73
N LEU A 154 -9.75 2.31 -4.63
CA LEU A 154 -8.87 1.76 -5.65
C LEU A 154 -8.36 0.40 -5.21
N ARG A 155 -8.59 -0.64 -6.01
CA ARG A 155 -8.12 -2.00 -5.81
C ARG A 155 -6.98 -2.32 -6.78
N PRO A 156 -5.74 -1.92 -6.51
CA PRO A 156 -4.64 -2.27 -7.39
C PRO A 156 -4.35 -3.77 -7.33
N SER A 157 -3.93 -4.33 -8.46
CA SER A 157 -3.25 -5.62 -8.58
C SER A 157 -1.85 -5.52 -7.97
N ILE A 158 -0.95 -6.46 -8.29
CA ILE A 158 0.45 -6.35 -7.85
C ILE A 158 1.05 -5.07 -8.43
N VAL A 159 1.41 -4.16 -7.53
CA VAL A 159 2.02 -2.89 -7.92
C VAL A 159 3.52 -3.06 -8.03
N PHE A 160 4.08 -2.62 -9.15
CA PHE A 160 5.52 -2.66 -9.39
C PHE A 160 6.12 -1.27 -9.62
N GLY A 161 7.41 -1.16 -9.38
CA GLY A 161 8.20 0.06 -9.56
C GLY A 161 9.57 -0.07 -8.90
N PHE A 162 10.32 1.02 -8.88
CA PHE A 162 11.72 0.99 -8.43
C PHE A 162 11.87 0.49 -6.99
N GLU A 163 10.99 0.92 -6.08
CA GLU A 163 11.07 0.58 -4.66
C GLU A 163 10.08 -0.52 -4.24
N ASP A 164 9.51 -1.30 -5.18
CA ASP A 164 8.61 -2.37 -4.82
C ASP A 164 9.31 -3.46 -4.01
N LYS A 165 8.55 -4.12 -3.13
CA LYS A 165 9.09 -5.20 -2.29
C LYS A 165 8.94 -6.56 -2.93
N PHE A 166 8.04 -6.71 -3.91
CA PHE A 166 7.74 -8.00 -4.50
C PHE A 166 8.86 -8.43 -5.47
N PHE A 167 9.09 -7.69 -6.55
CA PHE A 167 10.12 -8.02 -7.52
C PHE A 167 11.52 -7.88 -6.96
N ASN A 168 11.78 -6.84 -6.15
CA ASN A 168 13.09 -6.64 -5.53
C ASN A 168 13.48 -7.77 -4.57
N ARG A 169 12.52 -8.41 -3.87
CA ARG A 169 12.78 -9.61 -3.06
C ARG A 169 13.24 -10.78 -3.92
N PHE A 170 12.53 -11.08 -5.02
CA PHE A 170 12.93 -12.15 -5.95
C PHE A 170 14.23 -11.84 -6.68
N ALA A 171 14.45 -10.58 -7.05
CA ALA A 171 15.71 -10.13 -7.63
C ALA A 171 16.90 -10.34 -6.67
N SER A 172 16.73 -10.05 -5.39
CA SER A 172 17.75 -10.30 -4.36
C SER A 172 18.01 -11.80 -4.19
N MET A 173 16.99 -12.64 -4.16
CA MET A 173 17.15 -14.09 -4.13
C MET A 173 17.90 -14.60 -5.37
N ALA A 174 17.57 -14.11 -6.55
CA ALA A 174 18.22 -14.49 -7.79
C ALA A 174 19.70 -14.03 -7.89
N ARG A 175 20.10 -13.03 -7.12
CA ARG A 175 21.52 -12.63 -7.02
C ARG A 175 22.35 -13.62 -6.20
N LEU A 176 21.73 -14.24 -5.19
CA LEU A 176 22.41 -15.12 -4.22
C LEU A 176 22.35 -16.59 -4.62
N SER A 177 21.32 -17.04 -5.34
CA SER A 177 21.09 -18.45 -5.67
C SER A 177 21.05 -18.68 -7.19
N PRO A 178 21.59 -19.80 -7.71
CA PRO A 178 21.43 -20.21 -9.10
C PRO A 178 20.00 -20.70 -9.40
N ILE A 179 19.21 -21.02 -8.37
CA ILE A 179 17.84 -21.51 -8.47
C ILE A 179 16.91 -20.49 -7.84
N LEU A 180 15.81 -20.19 -8.54
CA LEU A 180 14.73 -19.34 -8.07
C LEU A 180 13.48 -20.19 -7.82
N PRO A 181 13.23 -20.62 -6.58
CA PRO A 181 12.04 -21.38 -6.25
C PRO A 181 10.81 -20.46 -6.23
N ILE A 182 9.75 -20.88 -6.90
CA ILE A 182 8.46 -20.20 -6.89
C ILE A 182 7.34 -21.18 -6.59
N VAL A 183 6.24 -20.70 -6.04
CA VAL A 183 5.03 -21.48 -5.75
C VAL A 183 3.88 -20.91 -6.54
N GLY A 184 3.11 -21.78 -7.22
CA GLY A 184 1.98 -21.31 -8.02
C GLY A 184 2.41 -20.60 -9.31
N GLY A 185 3.43 -21.11 -10.01
CA GLY A 185 3.98 -20.48 -11.22
C GLY A 185 2.97 -20.20 -12.34
N ASN A 186 1.83 -20.92 -12.36
CA ASN A 186 0.74 -20.71 -13.32
C ASN A 186 -0.28 -19.65 -12.89
N THR A 187 -0.17 -19.13 -11.65
CA THR A 187 -1.05 -18.07 -11.16
C THR A 187 -0.93 -16.85 -12.07
N LYS A 188 -2.08 -16.33 -12.49
CA LYS A 188 -2.15 -15.15 -13.36
C LYS A 188 -2.14 -13.87 -12.52
N PHE A 189 -1.37 -12.92 -12.99
CA PHE A 189 -1.26 -11.58 -12.42
C PHE A 189 -1.40 -10.54 -13.53
N GLN A 190 -1.88 -9.38 -13.16
CA GLN A 190 -1.98 -8.20 -14.04
C GLN A 190 -1.25 -7.04 -13.38
N PRO A 191 0.11 -7.04 -13.40
CA PRO A 191 0.89 -6.05 -12.68
C PRO A 191 0.59 -4.64 -13.15
N VAL A 192 0.45 -3.70 -12.21
CA VAL A 192 0.19 -2.29 -12.49
C VAL A 192 1.38 -1.44 -12.04
N TYR A 193 1.75 -0.46 -12.86
CA TYR A 193 2.85 0.45 -12.54
C TYR A 193 2.43 1.43 -11.43
N VAL A 194 3.31 1.67 -10.49
CA VAL A 194 3.01 2.48 -9.29
C VAL A 194 2.57 3.90 -9.63
N ASP A 195 3.12 4.50 -10.69
CA ASP A 195 2.74 5.85 -11.10
C ASP A 195 1.31 5.93 -11.65
N ASP A 196 0.80 4.85 -12.27
CA ASP A 196 -0.58 4.75 -12.73
C ASP A 196 -1.55 4.66 -11.54
N VAL A 197 -1.18 3.90 -10.48
CA VAL A 197 -1.96 3.87 -9.24
C VAL A 197 -1.97 5.25 -8.57
N ALA A 198 -0.83 5.93 -8.54
CA ALA A 198 -0.74 7.29 -8.00
C ALA A 198 -1.55 8.29 -8.84
N ARG A 199 -1.58 8.12 -10.18
CA ARG A 199 -2.42 8.92 -11.07
C ARG A 199 -3.90 8.69 -10.81
N ALA A 200 -4.34 7.43 -10.65
CA ALA A 200 -5.72 7.12 -10.31
C ALA A 200 -6.14 7.75 -8.97
N ALA A 201 -5.27 7.71 -7.96
CA ALA A 201 -5.54 8.38 -6.68
C ALA A 201 -5.64 9.91 -6.83
N PHE A 202 -4.81 10.50 -7.66
CA PHE A 202 -4.84 11.93 -7.97
C PHE A 202 -6.16 12.33 -8.68
N LEU A 203 -6.59 11.56 -9.67
CA LEU A 203 -7.87 11.77 -10.37
C LEU A 203 -9.07 11.67 -9.41
N GLY A 204 -8.99 10.77 -8.42
CA GLY A 204 -10.02 10.64 -7.37
C GLY A 204 -10.14 11.87 -6.46
N ILE A 205 -9.06 12.62 -6.29
CA ILE A 205 -9.07 13.90 -5.54
C ILE A 205 -9.62 15.05 -6.39
N ASN A 206 -9.29 15.08 -7.68
CA ASN A 206 -9.65 16.17 -8.57
C ASN A 206 -11.09 16.14 -9.13
N ASN A 207 -11.93 15.21 -8.72
CA ASN A 207 -13.26 14.95 -9.29
C ASN A 207 -13.27 14.43 -10.73
N ASP A 208 -12.16 13.93 -11.24
CA ASP A 208 -12.08 13.42 -12.59
C ASP A 208 -12.67 12.00 -12.72
N ILE A 209 -12.94 11.35 -11.57
CA ILE A 209 -13.62 10.05 -11.49
C ILE A 209 -14.75 10.08 -10.47
N GLN A 210 -15.81 9.34 -10.73
CA GLN A 210 -16.97 9.23 -9.85
C GLN A 210 -16.64 8.42 -8.58
N PRO A 211 -17.36 8.61 -7.46
CA PRO A 211 -17.29 7.71 -6.31
C PRO A 211 -17.58 6.27 -6.70
N GLY A 212 -16.87 5.32 -6.11
CA GLY A 212 -17.04 3.91 -6.42
C GLY A 212 -15.78 3.07 -6.18
N VAL A 213 -15.86 1.80 -6.56
CA VAL A 213 -14.77 0.82 -6.43
C VAL A 213 -14.18 0.54 -7.80
N TYR A 214 -12.87 0.70 -7.94
CA TYR A 214 -12.15 0.55 -9.21
C TYR A 214 -11.00 -0.44 -9.06
N GLU A 215 -10.99 -1.49 -9.87
CA GLU A 215 -9.88 -2.41 -9.97
C GLU A 215 -8.83 -1.88 -10.94
N LEU A 216 -7.57 -1.84 -10.49
CA LEU A 216 -6.46 -1.30 -11.27
C LEU A 216 -5.53 -2.44 -11.66
N GLY A 217 -5.56 -2.84 -12.92
CA GLY A 217 -4.63 -3.75 -13.54
C GLY A 217 -3.77 -3.05 -14.59
N GLY A 218 -2.61 -3.63 -14.91
CA GLY A 218 -1.81 -3.18 -16.04
C GLY A 218 -2.35 -3.73 -17.37
N PRO A 219 -1.65 -3.46 -18.48
CA PRO A 219 -2.14 -3.80 -19.82
C PRO A 219 -2.11 -5.31 -20.12
N GLU A 220 -1.34 -6.10 -19.40
CA GLU A 220 -1.10 -7.51 -19.69
C GLU A 220 -1.41 -8.42 -18.50
N VAL A 221 -2.02 -9.56 -18.78
CA VAL A 221 -2.18 -10.67 -17.83
C VAL A 221 -1.13 -11.72 -18.11
N VAL A 222 -0.23 -11.95 -17.15
CA VAL A 222 0.91 -12.86 -17.29
C VAL A 222 0.97 -13.86 -16.14
N SER A 223 1.61 -15.02 -16.37
CA SER A 223 1.83 -15.99 -15.31
C SER A 223 2.96 -15.55 -14.37
N PHE A 224 2.96 -16.09 -13.15
CA PHE A 224 4.02 -15.81 -12.19
C PHE A 224 5.40 -16.23 -12.72
N THR A 225 5.48 -17.39 -13.38
CA THR A 225 6.72 -17.85 -14.03
C THR A 225 7.20 -16.83 -15.07
N GLU A 226 6.30 -16.30 -15.88
CA GLU A 226 6.66 -15.32 -16.90
C GLU A 226 7.13 -13.99 -16.26
N LEU A 227 6.49 -13.55 -15.20
CA LEU A 227 6.94 -12.38 -14.44
C LEU A 227 8.38 -12.56 -13.93
N MET A 228 8.69 -13.75 -13.41
CA MET A 228 10.05 -14.04 -12.94
C MET A 228 11.06 -14.10 -14.08
N ARG A 229 10.71 -14.63 -15.26
CA ARG A 229 11.59 -14.57 -16.45
C ARG A 229 11.88 -13.13 -16.88
N ARG A 230 10.82 -12.29 -16.96
CA ARG A 230 10.99 -10.86 -17.31
C ARG A 230 11.88 -10.15 -16.29
N MET A 231 11.67 -10.38 -15.00
CA MET A 231 12.54 -9.84 -13.94
C MET A 231 13.99 -10.30 -14.12
N LEU A 232 14.23 -11.60 -14.35
CA LEU A 232 15.60 -12.14 -14.56
C LEU A 232 16.28 -11.51 -15.78
N ASN A 233 15.54 -11.28 -16.85
CA ASN A 233 16.06 -10.61 -18.05
C ASN A 233 16.46 -9.15 -17.74
N ILE A 234 15.62 -8.42 -16.98
CA ILE A 234 15.91 -7.03 -16.60
C ILE A 234 17.17 -6.94 -15.72
N ILE A 235 17.33 -7.84 -14.76
CA ILE A 235 18.51 -7.84 -13.88
C ILE A 235 19.74 -8.55 -14.49
N LEU A 236 19.64 -8.97 -15.75
CA LEU A 236 20.70 -9.64 -16.52
C LEU A 236 21.25 -10.90 -15.82
N ARG A 237 20.34 -11.72 -15.27
CA ARG A 237 20.67 -12.96 -14.59
C ARG A 237 19.96 -14.15 -15.24
N ARG A 238 20.72 -15.23 -15.45
CA ARG A 238 20.17 -16.52 -15.89
C ARG A 238 20.06 -17.44 -14.67
N ARG A 239 18.84 -17.80 -14.29
CA ARG A 239 18.55 -18.67 -13.13
C ARG A 239 17.51 -19.70 -13.51
N LEU A 240 17.62 -20.89 -12.91
CA LEU A 240 16.63 -21.95 -13.08
C LEU A 240 15.40 -21.60 -12.21
N ILE A 241 14.26 -21.36 -12.85
CA ILE A 241 13.00 -21.18 -12.15
C ILE A 241 12.40 -22.55 -11.87
N VAL A 242 12.25 -22.89 -10.60
CA VAL A 242 11.68 -24.17 -10.15
C VAL A 242 10.30 -23.92 -9.53
N ASN A 243 9.27 -24.45 -10.17
CA ASN A 243 7.91 -24.37 -9.64
C ASN A 243 7.70 -25.47 -8.59
N MET A 244 7.63 -25.07 -7.32
CA MET A 244 7.43 -25.99 -6.22
C MET A 244 5.93 -26.23 -5.96
N PRO A 245 5.49 -27.45 -5.75
CA PRO A 245 4.15 -27.75 -5.28
C PRO A 245 3.88 -27.09 -3.91
N PHE A 246 2.62 -26.72 -3.66
CA PHE A 246 2.21 -26.06 -2.42
C PHE A 246 2.54 -26.84 -1.14
N TRP A 247 2.51 -28.17 -1.20
CA TRP A 247 2.83 -29.01 -0.05
C TRP A 247 4.31 -28.94 0.36
N ILE A 248 5.24 -28.84 -0.60
CA ILE A 248 6.67 -28.63 -0.33
C ILE A 248 6.87 -27.24 0.29
N ALA A 249 6.23 -26.22 -0.27
CA ALA A 249 6.32 -24.86 0.27
C ALA A 249 5.80 -24.78 1.73
N LYS A 250 4.75 -25.54 2.05
CA LYS A 250 4.21 -25.62 3.42
C LYS A 250 5.21 -26.31 4.38
N LEU A 251 5.87 -27.37 3.95
CA LEU A 251 6.91 -28.06 4.74
C LEU A 251 8.11 -27.14 4.99
N VAL A 252 8.58 -26.44 3.95
CA VAL A 252 9.70 -25.48 4.08
C VAL A 252 9.29 -24.32 4.99
N GLY A 253 8.06 -23.78 4.85
CA GLY A 253 7.54 -22.70 5.69
C GLY A 253 7.45 -23.10 7.17
N THR A 254 6.91 -24.29 7.48
CA THR A 254 6.86 -24.81 8.86
C THR A 254 8.25 -25.12 9.42
N GLY A 255 9.19 -25.55 8.59
CA GLY A 255 10.60 -25.75 8.97
C GLY A 255 11.30 -24.43 9.29
N PHE A 256 11.04 -23.36 8.53
CA PHE A 256 11.54 -22.02 8.81
C PHE A 256 10.93 -21.40 10.07
N ASP A 257 9.63 -21.61 10.33
CA ASP A 257 8.95 -21.15 11.53
C ASP A 257 9.49 -21.87 12.78
N LEU A 258 9.77 -23.18 12.71
CA LEU A 258 10.48 -23.92 13.75
C LEU A 258 11.94 -23.46 13.89
N GLY A 259 12.65 -23.23 12.80
CA GLY A 259 14.02 -22.72 12.80
C GLY A 259 14.10 -21.32 13.40
N ASN A 260 13.16 -20.43 13.09
CA ASN A 260 13.04 -19.13 13.72
C ASN A 260 12.64 -19.19 15.20
N ALA A 261 11.80 -20.15 15.60
CA ALA A 261 11.47 -20.37 17.02
C ALA A 261 12.69 -20.87 17.81
N ILE A 262 13.57 -21.65 17.20
CA ILE A 262 14.82 -22.13 17.81
C ILE A 262 15.93 -21.03 17.75
N SER A 263 15.98 -20.23 16.68
CA SER A 263 16.99 -19.16 16.53
C SER A 263 16.62 -17.85 17.22
N LEU A 264 15.37 -17.63 17.62
CA LEU A 264 14.93 -16.47 18.42
C LEU A 264 15.55 -16.40 19.83
N GLY A 265 16.32 -17.45 20.24
CA GLY A 265 17.18 -17.42 21.40
C GLY A 265 18.61 -16.88 21.17
N ILE A 266 19.07 -16.77 19.91
CA ILE A 266 20.49 -16.51 19.60
C ILE A 266 20.74 -15.21 18.82
N ILE A 267 19.76 -14.64 18.14
CA ILE A 267 19.93 -13.40 17.33
C ILE A 267 18.91 -12.33 17.76
N ARG A 268 19.09 -11.77 18.94
CA ARG A 268 18.74 -10.41 19.28
C ARG A 268 20.04 -9.65 19.45
N GLY A 269 20.55 -9.10 18.40
CA GLY A 269 21.54 -8.03 18.41
C GLY A 269 20.89 -6.72 17.99
N PRO A 270 21.48 -5.59 18.31
CA PRO A 270 20.91 -4.35 18.83
C PRO A 270 20.05 -3.57 17.87
#